data_b67cd422d4b3ff895a22a95ed1d14d2f
#
_entry.id   b67cd422d4b3ff895a22a95ed1d14d2f
#
_cell.length_a   1.000
_cell.length_b   1.000
_cell.length_c   1.000
_cell.angle_alpha   90.00
_cell.angle_beta   90.00
_cell.angle_gamma   90.00
#
_symmetry.space_group_name_H-M   'P 1'
#
loop_
_entity.id
_entity.type
_entity.pdbx_description
1 polymer ?
#
loop_
_entity_poly.entity_id
_entity_poly.type
_entity_poly.pdbx_seq_one_letter_code
_entity_poly.pdbx_strand_id
1 'polypeptide(L)'
;IDEDGYVMNDETTEVLVKQALSHAEAGADVVAPSDMMDGRIGKIREALENAGYIHTQIMAYSAKYASNYYGPFRDAVGSSSNLKGGNKKNYQMDPANIDEAIHEVALDINEGADMVMVKPGMPYLDVVRRVKTELQVPTFAYQVSGEYAMHKAAIMNGWLKEREIVMESLLC
;
A
#
# COMPACT_ATOMS: atom_id res chain seq x y z
N ILE A 1 3.03 -13.87 -13.14
CA ILE A 1 2.84 -13.01 -14.33
C ILE A 1 2.58 -13.89 -15.54
N ASP A 2 1.75 -13.43 -16.45
CA ASP A 2 1.47 -14.06 -17.74
C ASP A 2 2.61 -13.86 -18.76
N GLU A 3 2.40 -14.31 -20.02
CA GLU A 3 3.38 -14.20 -21.09
C GLU A 3 3.61 -12.74 -21.54
N ASP A 4 2.63 -11.86 -21.34
CA ASP A 4 2.69 -10.43 -21.66
C ASP A 4 3.23 -9.56 -20.51
N GLY A 5 3.55 -10.16 -19.37
CA GLY A 5 4.11 -9.48 -18.20
C GLY A 5 3.08 -8.86 -17.25
N TYR A 6 1.79 -9.22 -17.38
CA TYR A 6 0.76 -8.83 -16.42
C TYR A 6 0.78 -9.69 -15.16
N VAL A 7 0.53 -9.08 -14.02
CA VAL A 7 0.34 -9.80 -12.76
C VAL A 7 -1.03 -10.47 -12.78
N MET A 8 -1.06 -11.78 -12.55
CA MET A 8 -2.28 -12.59 -12.58
C MET A 8 -3.04 -12.39 -11.27
N ASN A 9 -4.25 -11.86 -11.35
CA ASN A 9 -5.04 -11.45 -10.18
C ASN A 9 -5.32 -12.62 -9.23
N ASP A 10 -5.96 -13.66 -9.73
CA ASP A 10 -6.49 -14.74 -8.89
C ASP A 10 -5.39 -15.54 -8.23
N GLU A 11 -4.34 -15.91 -8.97
CA GLU A 11 -3.18 -16.64 -8.44
C GLU A 11 -2.41 -15.81 -7.41
N THR A 12 -2.28 -14.52 -7.65
CA THR A 12 -1.65 -13.60 -6.69
C THR A 12 -2.48 -13.51 -5.43
N THR A 13 -3.78 -13.38 -5.55
CA THR A 13 -4.70 -13.30 -4.41
C THR A 13 -4.64 -14.58 -3.56
N GLU A 14 -4.56 -15.77 -4.17
CA GLU A 14 -4.38 -17.02 -3.42
C GLU A 14 -3.06 -17.06 -2.62
N VAL A 15 -1.99 -16.49 -3.17
CA VAL A 15 -0.71 -16.36 -2.45
C VAL A 15 -0.82 -15.38 -1.29
N LEU A 16 -1.50 -14.25 -1.49
CA LEU A 16 -1.74 -13.26 -0.43
C LEU A 16 -2.56 -13.82 0.72
N VAL A 17 -3.58 -14.63 0.43
CA VAL A 17 -4.36 -15.36 1.45
C VAL A 17 -3.45 -16.25 2.30
N LYS A 18 -2.60 -17.07 1.66
CA LYS A 18 -1.66 -17.95 2.39
C LYS A 18 -0.68 -17.14 3.23
N GLN A 19 -0.20 -16.02 2.71
CA GLN A 19 0.69 -15.11 3.44
C GLN A 19 -0.01 -14.51 4.66
N ALA A 20 -1.23 -14.02 4.52
CA ALA A 20 -2.00 -13.44 5.62
C ALA A 20 -2.27 -14.47 6.74
N LEU A 21 -2.65 -15.70 6.37
CA LEU A 21 -2.83 -16.80 7.32
C LEU A 21 -1.54 -17.12 8.06
N SER A 22 -0.39 -17.20 7.38
CA SER A 22 0.90 -17.46 8.03
C SER A 22 1.31 -16.36 9.01
N HIS A 23 0.99 -15.10 8.70
CA HIS A 23 1.22 -13.97 9.60
C HIS A 23 0.32 -14.04 10.85
N ALA A 24 -0.97 -14.35 10.66
CA ALA A 24 -1.91 -14.52 11.77
C ALA A 24 -1.51 -15.69 12.68
N GLU A 25 -1.11 -16.82 12.11
CA GLU A 25 -0.59 -17.99 12.84
C GLU A 25 0.66 -17.65 13.66
N ALA A 26 1.53 -16.78 13.14
CA ALA A 26 2.71 -16.27 13.84
C ALA A 26 2.37 -15.23 14.94
N GLY A 27 1.10 -14.85 15.09
CA GLY A 27 0.61 -13.94 16.15
C GLY A 27 0.51 -12.48 15.74
N ALA A 28 0.40 -12.18 14.44
CA ALA A 28 0.15 -10.81 13.99
C ALA A 28 -1.27 -10.36 14.33
N ASP A 29 -1.40 -9.21 15.01
CA ASP A 29 -2.69 -8.58 15.30
C ASP A 29 -3.30 -7.92 14.05
N VAL A 30 -2.45 -7.48 13.12
CA VAL A 30 -2.85 -6.81 11.88
C VAL A 30 -2.07 -7.40 10.71
N VAL A 31 -2.77 -7.80 9.65
CA VAL A 31 -2.16 -8.15 8.35
C VAL A 31 -2.34 -6.99 7.38
N ALA A 32 -1.30 -6.72 6.57
CA ALA A 32 -1.29 -5.56 5.68
C ALA A 32 -0.86 -5.97 4.25
N PRO A 33 -1.77 -6.54 3.45
CA PRO A 33 -1.46 -6.97 2.09
C PRO A 33 -1.09 -5.76 1.22
N SER A 34 0.09 -5.84 0.58
CA SER A 34 0.68 -4.71 -0.15
C SER A 34 0.74 -4.98 -1.66
N ASP A 35 -0.40 -4.90 -2.29
CA ASP A 35 -0.62 -5.15 -3.71
C ASP A 35 -1.68 -4.18 -4.28
N MET A 36 -2.38 -4.51 -5.32
CA MET A 36 -3.56 -3.84 -5.88
C MET A 36 -4.40 -4.87 -6.66
N MET A 37 -4.45 -6.11 -6.16
CA MET A 37 -5.30 -7.15 -6.77
C MET A 37 -6.76 -6.95 -6.38
N ASP A 38 -7.66 -7.24 -7.28
CA ASP A 38 -9.10 -7.12 -7.07
C ASP A 38 -9.63 -8.29 -6.22
N GLY A 39 -10.50 -7.97 -5.24
CA GLY A 39 -11.15 -8.95 -4.38
C GLY A 39 -10.25 -9.61 -3.31
N ARG A 40 -8.98 -9.16 -3.17
CA ARG A 40 -8.03 -9.77 -2.23
C ARG A 40 -8.41 -9.59 -0.77
N ILE A 41 -9.00 -8.47 -0.41
CA ILE A 41 -9.37 -8.18 0.98
C ILE A 41 -10.50 -9.10 1.42
N GLY A 42 -11.52 -9.29 0.58
CA GLY A 42 -12.62 -10.21 0.86
C GLY A 42 -12.15 -11.65 1.04
N LYS A 43 -11.28 -12.14 0.15
CA LYS A 43 -10.72 -13.51 0.26
C LYS A 43 -9.83 -13.68 1.50
N ILE A 44 -9.04 -12.68 1.87
CA ILE A 44 -8.22 -12.70 3.10
C ILE A 44 -9.12 -12.71 4.33
N ARG A 45 -10.15 -11.85 4.39
CA ARG A 45 -11.10 -11.80 5.50
C ARG A 45 -11.81 -13.15 5.68
N GLU A 46 -12.35 -13.70 4.62
CA GLU A 46 -13.00 -15.02 4.64
C GLU A 46 -12.05 -16.11 5.17
N ALA A 47 -10.81 -16.13 4.69
CA ALA A 47 -9.84 -17.12 5.11
C ALA A 47 -9.43 -16.98 6.59
N LEU A 48 -9.25 -15.76 7.09
CA LEU A 48 -8.97 -15.49 8.50
C LEU A 48 -10.13 -15.96 9.40
N GLU A 49 -11.37 -15.62 9.05
CA GLU A 49 -12.57 -16.05 9.78
C GLU A 49 -12.68 -17.58 9.83
N ASN A 50 -12.54 -18.24 8.67
CA ASN A 50 -12.61 -19.69 8.56
C ASN A 50 -11.51 -20.42 9.34
N ALA A 51 -10.35 -19.81 9.48
CA ALA A 51 -9.23 -20.34 10.27
C ALA A 51 -9.31 -20.01 11.77
N GLY A 52 -10.32 -19.23 12.21
CA GLY A 52 -10.52 -18.85 13.59
C GLY A 52 -9.75 -17.60 14.04
N TYR A 53 -9.09 -16.89 13.13
CA TYR A 53 -8.37 -15.64 13.42
C TYR A 53 -9.31 -14.42 13.36
N ILE A 54 -10.45 -14.50 14.02
CA ILE A 54 -11.55 -13.51 13.99
C ILE A 54 -11.16 -12.12 14.53
N HIS A 55 -10.08 -12.03 15.31
CA HIS A 55 -9.57 -10.78 15.88
C HIS A 55 -8.43 -10.15 15.07
N THR A 56 -7.90 -10.87 14.07
CA THR A 56 -6.86 -10.32 13.20
C THR A 56 -7.44 -9.27 12.26
N GLN A 57 -6.95 -8.05 12.39
CA GLN A 57 -7.40 -6.91 11.57
C GLN A 57 -6.69 -6.88 10.21
N ILE A 58 -7.32 -6.22 9.24
CA ILE A 58 -6.75 -6.01 7.90
C ILE A 58 -6.52 -4.52 7.68
N MET A 59 -5.26 -4.13 7.45
CA MET A 59 -4.88 -2.81 6.93
C MET A 59 -4.65 -2.93 5.42
N ALA A 60 -5.62 -2.52 4.61
CA ALA A 60 -5.51 -2.61 3.17
C ALA A 60 -4.66 -1.50 2.58
N TYR A 61 -3.71 -1.83 1.69
CA TYR A 61 -3.03 -0.87 0.83
C TYR A 61 -3.98 -0.47 -0.31
N SER A 62 -5.06 0.24 0.02
CA SER A 62 -6.20 0.46 -0.86
C SER A 62 -5.94 1.47 -1.98
N ALA A 63 -5.06 2.46 -1.75
CA ALA A 63 -4.68 3.46 -2.74
C ALA A 63 -3.16 3.49 -2.92
N LYS A 64 -2.65 2.60 -3.76
CA LYS A 64 -1.22 2.45 -4.02
C LYS A 64 -0.88 2.83 -5.45
N TYR A 65 -0.24 3.98 -5.59
CA TYR A 65 0.08 4.59 -6.88
C TYR A 65 1.34 4.03 -7.53
N ALA A 66 1.36 3.97 -8.86
CA ALA A 66 2.58 3.71 -9.63
C ALA A 66 3.52 4.92 -9.51
N SER A 67 4.54 4.82 -8.67
CA SER A 67 5.35 5.97 -8.27
C SER A 67 6.84 5.75 -8.48
N ASN A 68 7.55 6.82 -8.89
CA ASN A 68 9.00 6.86 -8.92
C ASN A 68 9.63 7.00 -7.53
N TYR A 69 8.87 7.40 -6.53
CA TYR A 69 9.33 7.47 -5.13
C TYR A 69 9.69 6.10 -4.54
N TYR A 70 9.37 5.00 -5.22
CA TYR A 70 9.82 3.66 -4.83
C TYR A 70 11.25 3.33 -5.28
N GLY A 71 11.95 4.24 -6.00
CA GLY A 71 13.28 3.99 -6.56
C GLY A 71 14.26 3.36 -5.58
N PRO A 72 14.59 4.03 -4.45
CA PRO A 72 15.58 3.49 -3.50
C PRO A 72 15.20 2.12 -2.92
N PHE A 73 13.90 1.86 -2.70
CA PHE A 73 13.42 0.57 -2.24
C PHE A 73 13.55 -0.52 -3.32
N ARG A 74 13.24 -0.18 -4.59
CA ARG A 74 13.39 -1.12 -5.70
C ARG A 74 14.82 -1.58 -5.88
N ASP A 75 15.77 -0.66 -5.72
CA ASP A 75 17.20 -0.96 -5.80
C ASP A 75 17.63 -1.86 -4.64
N ALA A 76 17.19 -1.55 -3.41
CA ALA A 76 17.53 -2.30 -2.21
C ALA A 76 17.04 -3.76 -2.23
N VAL A 77 15.85 -4.03 -2.79
CA VAL A 77 15.25 -5.38 -2.83
C VAL A 77 15.39 -6.08 -4.18
N GLY A 78 16.06 -5.47 -5.16
CA GLY A 78 16.24 -6.05 -6.49
C GLY A 78 14.93 -6.33 -7.25
N SER A 79 13.85 -5.58 -6.94
CA SER A 79 12.50 -5.90 -7.43
C SER A 79 12.31 -5.74 -8.94
N SER A 80 13.24 -5.05 -9.62
CA SER A 80 13.25 -4.92 -11.08
C SER A 80 13.52 -6.27 -11.78
N SER A 81 14.30 -7.15 -11.17
CA SER A 81 14.61 -8.48 -11.72
C SER A 81 13.44 -9.47 -11.59
N ASN A 82 12.59 -9.30 -10.60
CA ASN A 82 11.49 -10.22 -10.32
C ASN A 82 10.32 -10.11 -11.31
N LEU A 83 10.17 -8.96 -11.97
CA LEU A 83 9.10 -8.71 -12.93
C LEU A 83 9.46 -9.07 -14.38
N LYS A 84 10.66 -9.65 -14.63
CA LYS A 84 11.11 -10.10 -15.96
C LYS A 84 10.83 -9.08 -17.09
N GLY A 85 10.99 -7.78 -16.82
CA GLY A 85 10.72 -6.71 -17.77
C GLY A 85 9.29 -6.13 -17.72
N GLY A 86 8.38 -6.71 -16.97
CA GLY A 86 7.07 -6.12 -16.67
C GLY A 86 7.20 -4.85 -15.82
N ASN A 87 6.21 -3.98 -15.89
CA ASN A 87 6.16 -2.77 -15.08
C ASN A 87 4.95 -2.79 -14.13
N LYS A 88 5.04 -2.05 -13.03
CA LYS A 88 3.97 -2.02 -12.01
C LYS A 88 2.78 -1.12 -12.41
N LYS A 89 2.85 -0.42 -13.55
CA LYS A 89 1.78 0.46 -14.02
C LYS A 89 0.53 -0.30 -14.50
N ASN A 90 0.65 -1.59 -14.75
CA ASN A 90 -0.48 -2.42 -15.16
C ASN A 90 -1.36 -2.92 -14.00
N TYR A 91 -0.97 -2.64 -12.73
CA TYR A 91 -1.78 -2.97 -11.56
C TYR A 91 -1.71 -1.95 -10.42
N GLN A 92 -0.81 -0.98 -10.46
CA GLN A 92 -0.78 0.15 -9.53
C GLN A 92 -1.49 1.34 -10.15
N MET A 93 -2.11 2.17 -9.32
CA MET A 93 -2.98 3.27 -9.73
C MET A 93 -2.25 4.36 -10.51
N ASP A 94 -2.97 5.03 -11.40
CA ASP A 94 -2.48 6.21 -12.12
C ASP A 94 -2.32 7.41 -11.15
N PRO A 95 -1.13 8.03 -11.08
CA PRO A 95 -0.90 9.21 -10.25
C PRO A 95 -1.82 10.39 -10.51
N ALA A 96 -2.43 10.47 -11.69
CA ALA A 96 -3.32 11.56 -12.08
C ALA A 96 -4.81 11.30 -11.75
N ASN A 97 -5.15 10.13 -11.20
CA ASN A 97 -6.53 9.74 -10.95
C ASN A 97 -6.83 9.59 -9.45
N ILE A 98 -7.47 10.62 -8.86
CA ILE A 98 -7.88 10.60 -7.45
C ILE A 98 -9.22 9.87 -7.25
N ASP A 99 -10.11 9.88 -8.25
CA ASP A 99 -11.45 9.29 -8.10
C ASP A 99 -11.39 7.77 -8.05
N GLU A 100 -10.45 7.15 -8.77
CA GLU A 100 -10.15 5.73 -8.66
C GLU A 100 -9.78 5.34 -7.22
N ALA A 101 -8.98 6.17 -6.52
CA ALA A 101 -8.61 5.90 -5.14
C ALA A 101 -9.82 5.82 -4.20
N ILE A 102 -10.81 6.70 -4.35
CA ILE A 102 -12.02 6.68 -3.54
C ILE A 102 -12.83 5.42 -3.82
N HIS A 103 -12.92 5.01 -5.09
CA HIS A 103 -13.61 3.80 -5.50
C HIS A 103 -12.95 2.55 -4.92
N GLU A 104 -11.65 2.38 -5.10
CA GLU A 104 -10.87 1.23 -4.61
C GLU A 104 -10.90 1.11 -3.09
N VAL A 105 -10.76 2.24 -2.38
CA VAL A 105 -10.85 2.25 -0.91
C VAL A 105 -12.24 1.83 -0.44
N ALA A 106 -13.30 2.29 -1.11
CA ALA A 106 -14.67 1.88 -0.77
C ALA A 106 -14.91 0.38 -1.00
N LEU A 107 -14.34 -0.20 -2.05
CA LEU A 107 -14.39 -1.65 -2.30
C LEU A 107 -13.69 -2.42 -1.20
N ASP A 108 -12.45 -2.06 -0.85
CA ASP A 108 -11.69 -2.72 0.23
C ASP A 108 -12.42 -2.67 1.58
N ILE A 109 -13.07 -1.56 1.91
CA ILE A 109 -13.89 -1.43 3.13
C ILE A 109 -15.08 -2.41 3.08
N ASN A 110 -15.78 -2.47 1.95
CA ASN A 110 -16.92 -3.38 1.78
C ASN A 110 -16.49 -4.86 1.82
N GLU A 111 -15.27 -5.16 1.43
CA GLU A 111 -14.64 -6.49 1.51
C GLU A 111 -14.17 -6.86 2.93
N GLY A 112 -14.17 -5.93 3.87
CA GLY A 112 -13.85 -6.19 5.27
C GLY A 112 -12.48 -5.65 5.73
N ALA A 113 -11.93 -4.63 5.08
CA ALA A 113 -10.79 -3.90 5.62
C ALA A 113 -11.18 -3.11 6.87
N ASP A 114 -10.39 -3.24 7.95
CA ASP A 114 -10.56 -2.47 9.19
C ASP A 114 -9.90 -1.09 9.10
N MET A 115 -8.84 -1.01 8.32
CA MET A 115 -8.02 0.19 8.12
C MET A 115 -7.57 0.26 6.65
N VAL A 116 -7.34 1.47 6.17
CA VAL A 116 -6.92 1.72 4.79
C VAL A 116 -5.66 2.57 4.73
N MET A 117 -4.86 2.41 3.67
CA MET A 117 -3.59 3.10 3.51
C MET A 117 -3.45 3.68 2.11
N VAL A 118 -2.97 4.93 2.05
CA VAL A 118 -2.54 5.62 0.83
C VAL A 118 -1.01 5.54 0.73
N LYS A 119 -0.49 5.15 -0.41
CA LYS A 119 0.95 4.98 -0.66
C LYS A 119 1.35 5.44 -2.07
N PRO A 120 2.35 6.31 -2.23
CA PRO A 120 3.09 7.09 -1.23
C PRO A 120 2.25 8.05 -0.38
N GLY A 121 2.85 8.67 0.64
CA GLY A 121 2.19 9.58 1.58
C GLY A 121 2.14 11.02 1.09
N MET A 122 3.25 11.76 1.22
CA MET A 122 3.29 13.21 0.98
C MET A 122 2.80 13.67 -0.41
N PRO A 123 3.10 12.99 -1.52
CA PRO A 123 2.61 13.41 -2.84
C PRO A 123 1.09 13.30 -3.00
N TYR A 124 0.41 12.58 -2.10
CA TYR A 124 -1.01 12.25 -2.17
C TYR A 124 -1.79 12.62 -0.91
N LEU A 125 -1.42 13.73 -0.24
CA LEU A 125 -2.13 14.22 0.95
C LEU A 125 -3.57 14.65 0.63
N ASP A 126 -3.84 15.08 -0.57
CA ASP A 126 -5.18 15.35 -1.09
C ASP A 126 -6.04 14.09 -1.11
N VAL A 127 -5.46 12.94 -1.55
CA VAL A 127 -6.12 11.63 -1.52
C VAL A 127 -6.36 11.18 -0.08
N VAL A 128 -5.36 11.29 0.80
CA VAL A 128 -5.50 10.99 2.24
C VAL A 128 -6.64 11.79 2.85
N ARG A 129 -6.71 13.09 2.54
CA ARG A 129 -7.77 13.99 3.02
C ARG A 129 -9.15 13.56 2.52
N ARG A 130 -9.28 13.25 1.23
CA ARG A 130 -10.54 12.79 0.65
C ARG A 130 -11.01 11.47 1.25
N VAL A 131 -10.15 10.47 1.29
CA VAL A 131 -10.47 9.16 1.92
C VAL A 131 -10.95 9.35 3.34
N LYS A 132 -10.20 10.11 4.16
CA LYS A 132 -10.57 10.36 5.55
C LYS A 132 -11.91 11.09 5.70
N THR A 133 -12.19 12.04 4.83
CA THR A 133 -13.38 12.88 4.92
C THR A 133 -14.62 12.19 4.37
N GLU A 134 -14.50 11.51 3.23
CA GLU A 134 -15.63 10.92 2.52
C GLU A 134 -16.01 9.54 3.08
N LEU A 135 -15.02 8.72 3.46
CA LEU A 135 -15.26 7.34 3.89
C LEU A 135 -15.20 7.13 5.41
N GLN A 136 -14.63 8.07 6.16
CA GLN A 136 -14.64 8.14 7.64
C GLN A 136 -14.08 6.88 8.35
N VAL A 137 -13.11 6.22 7.76
CA VAL A 137 -12.41 5.04 8.30
C VAL A 137 -11.05 5.40 8.87
N PRO A 138 -10.40 4.53 9.67
CA PRO A 138 -9.00 4.68 10.04
C PRO A 138 -8.13 4.72 8.79
N THR A 139 -7.50 5.88 8.53
CA THR A 139 -6.75 6.16 7.30
C THR A 139 -5.29 6.41 7.63
N PHE A 140 -4.42 5.70 6.94
CA PHE A 140 -2.97 5.77 7.09
C PHE A 140 -2.31 6.25 5.80
N ALA A 141 -1.12 6.82 5.94
CA ALA A 141 -0.27 7.19 4.81
C ALA A 141 1.12 6.56 4.99
N TYR A 142 1.68 6.03 3.91
CA TYR A 142 3.01 5.43 3.92
C TYR A 142 4.02 6.40 3.31
N GLN A 143 4.90 6.98 4.15
CA GLN A 143 6.05 7.72 3.66
C GLN A 143 7.10 6.74 3.13
N VAL A 144 7.33 6.75 1.81
CA VAL A 144 8.19 5.76 1.16
C VAL A 144 9.66 6.20 1.09
N SER A 145 10.53 5.27 0.70
CA SER A 145 11.98 5.46 0.67
C SER A 145 12.44 6.67 -0.16
N GLY A 146 11.79 6.97 -1.28
CA GLY A 146 12.10 8.15 -2.10
C GLY A 146 11.76 9.47 -1.41
N GLU A 147 10.68 9.52 -0.65
CA GLU A 147 10.31 10.69 0.16
C GLU A 147 11.35 10.92 1.26
N TYR A 148 11.74 9.86 1.97
CA TYR A 148 12.83 9.91 2.94
C TYR A 148 14.16 10.36 2.31
N ALA A 149 14.51 9.82 1.14
CA ALA A 149 15.71 10.17 0.41
C ALA A 149 15.75 11.65 0.02
N MET A 150 14.61 12.24 -0.38
CA MET A 150 14.50 13.69 -0.64
C MET A 150 14.80 14.53 0.59
N HIS A 151 14.23 14.18 1.75
CA HIS A 151 14.53 14.86 3.00
C HIS A 151 16.02 14.77 3.35
N LYS A 152 16.58 13.57 3.29
CA LYS A 152 18.02 13.38 3.59
C LYS A 152 18.93 14.14 2.63
N ALA A 153 18.62 14.20 1.35
CA ALA A 153 19.39 14.99 0.39
C ALA A 153 19.37 16.49 0.72
N ALA A 154 18.21 17.04 1.05
CA ALA A 154 18.08 18.46 1.45
C ALA A 154 18.80 18.76 2.79
N ILE A 155 18.72 17.83 3.74
CA ILE A 155 19.43 17.93 5.04
C ILE A 155 20.95 17.90 4.83
N MET A 156 21.45 16.97 4.02
CA MET A 156 22.90 16.86 3.74
C MET A 156 23.47 18.08 3.04
N ASN A 157 22.66 18.79 2.25
CA ASN A 157 23.05 20.07 1.63
C ASN A 157 22.88 21.27 2.57
N GLY A 158 22.43 21.08 3.80
CA GLY A 158 22.25 22.17 4.77
C GLY A 158 21.04 23.08 4.50
N TRP A 159 20.12 22.66 3.63
CA TRP A 159 18.95 23.45 3.27
C TRP A 159 17.81 23.31 4.27
N LEU A 160 17.67 22.13 4.87
CA LEU A 160 16.62 21.83 5.85
C LEU A 160 17.26 21.26 7.13
N LYS A 161 16.61 21.51 8.26
CA LYS A 161 16.97 20.93 9.55
C LYS A 161 16.26 19.61 9.72
N GLU A 162 17.01 18.56 10.06
CA GLU A 162 16.52 17.17 10.07
C GLU A 162 15.28 16.98 10.94
N ARG A 163 15.37 17.37 12.22
CA ARG A 163 14.29 17.16 13.17
C ARG A 163 13.02 17.88 12.73
N GLU A 164 13.15 19.12 12.32
CA GLU A 164 12.02 19.98 11.94
C GLU A 164 11.29 19.44 10.71
N ILE A 165 12.02 19.10 9.63
CA ILE A 165 11.36 18.61 8.41
C ILE A 165 10.75 17.22 8.58
N VAL A 166 11.40 16.32 9.34
CA VAL A 166 10.85 15.01 9.62
C VAL A 166 9.56 15.12 10.43
N MET A 167 9.57 15.94 11.50
CA MET A 167 8.37 16.15 12.32
C MET A 167 7.24 16.80 11.52
N GLU A 168 7.53 17.79 10.70
CA GLU A 168 6.53 18.45 9.86
C GLU A 168 5.89 17.46 8.88
N SER A 169 6.71 16.65 8.19
CA SER A 169 6.22 15.68 7.22
C SER A 169 5.39 14.54 7.83
N LEU A 170 5.51 14.28 9.15
CA LEU A 170 4.73 13.29 9.86
C LEU A 170 3.45 13.86 10.50
N LEU A 171 3.34 15.18 10.60
CA LEU A 171 2.24 15.87 11.28
C LEU A 171 1.24 16.51 10.31
N CYS A 172 1.59 16.67 9.01
CA CYS A 172 0.72 17.30 7.99
C CYS A 172 -0.33 16.33 7.35
#